data_603b89dfff7f8e7a27f22e1bb53c714e
#
_entry.id   603b89dfff7f8e7a27f22e1bb53c714e
#
_cell.length_a   1.000
_cell.length_b   1.000
_cell.length_c   1.000
_cell.angle_alpha   90.00
_cell.angle_beta   90.00
_cell.angle_gamma   90.00
#
_symmetry.space_group_name_H-M   'P 1'
#
loop_
_entity.id
_entity.type
_entity.pdbx_description
1 polymer ?
#
loop_
_entity_poly.entity_id
_entity_poly.type
_entity_poly.pdbx_seq_one_letter_code
_entity_poly.pdbx_strand_id
1 'polypeptide(L)'
;RLKLTKTDRGVWVSGSIEMTVSSECSRCLDLMDYVVPAQLDDEYLPYIDLATGARVRVDEHEAGDADTKSIDDHHELDLSDTLLQYRMAGLLLAPLCKVNCLGICPQCGVNLNESTHDCEAELDPRWEKLRELLR
;
A
#
# COMPACT_ATOMS: atom_id res chain seq x y z
N ARG A 1 -9.31 1.89 -15.57
CA ARG A 1 -9.98 2.90 -16.42
C ARG A 1 -10.61 3.94 -15.50
N LEU A 2 -10.25 5.22 -15.70
CA LEU A 2 -10.81 6.33 -14.94
C LEU A 2 -11.89 7.06 -15.74
N LYS A 3 -12.90 7.54 -15.04
CA LYS A 3 -13.97 8.38 -15.55
C LYS A 3 -13.85 9.75 -14.88
N LEU A 4 -13.81 10.80 -15.65
CA LEU A 4 -13.83 12.17 -15.19
C LEU A 4 -15.21 12.74 -15.43
N THR A 5 -15.79 13.35 -14.41
CA THR A 5 -17.11 13.96 -14.46
C THR A 5 -17.02 15.39 -13.92
N LYS A 6 -17.41 16.37 -14.71
CA LYS A 6 -17.46 17.77 -14.26
C LYS A 6 -18.55 17.92 -13.18
N THR A 7 -18.17 18.56 -12.07
CA THR A 7 -19.08 18.99 -11.00
C THR A 7 -19.29 20.51 -11.05
N ASP A 8 -20.07 21.03 -10.13
CA ASP A 8 -20.27 22.48 -10.01
C ASP A 8 -19.02 23.18 -9.50
N ARG A 9 -18.14 22.47 -8.77
CA ARG A 9 -16.94 23.04 -8.13
C ARG A 9 -15.63 22.60 -8.78
N GLY A 10 -15.62 21.43 -9.46
CA GLY A 10 -14.39 20.88 -9.99
C GLY A 10 -14.59 19.69 -10.90
N VAL A 11 -13.75 18.68 -10.73
CA VAL A 11 -13.79 17.43 -11.48
C VAL A 11 -13.79 16.25 -10.53
N TRP A 12 -14.82 15.43 -10.61
CA TRP A 12 -14.89 14.15 -9.93
C TRP A 12 -14.18 13.06 -10.73
N VAL A 13 -13.22 12.40 -10.12
CA VAL A 13 -12.46 11.31 -10.72
C VAL A 13 -12.88 10.01 -10.05
N SER A 14 -13.41 9.08 -10.84
CA SER A 14 -13.85 7.79 -10.32
C SER A 14 -13.36 6.64 -11.20
N GLY A 15 -13.10 5.48 -10.59
CA GLY A 15 -12.74 4.27 -11.31
C GLY A 15 -11.92 3.30 -10.48
N SER A 16 -11.71 2.12 -11.05
CA SER A 16 -10.86 1.10 -10.45
C SER A 16 -9.47 1.13 -11.05
N ILE A 17 -8.48 0.95 -10.20
CA ILE A 17 -7.08 0.83 -10.54
C ILE A 17 -6.49 -0.41 -9.88
N GLU A 18 -5.51 -0.98 -10.52
CA GLU A 18 -4.72 -2.09 -10.01
C GLU A 18 -3.24 -1.66 -10.04
N MET A 19 -2.59 -1.80 -8.90
CA MET A 19 -1.18 -1.42 -8.76
C MET A 19 -0.38 -2.66 -8.36
N THR A 20 0.67 -2.96 -9.11
CA THR A 20 1.60 -4.02 -8.73
C THR A 20 2.61 -3.49 -7.72
N VAL A 21 2.78 -4.21 -6.64
CA VAL A 21 3.72 -3.89 -5.56
C VAL A 21 4.67 -5.07 -5.38
N SER A 22 5.97 -4.76 -5.40
CA SER A 22 7.01 -5.73 -5.04
C SER A 22 7.33 -5.60 -3.56
N SER A 23 7.37 -6.73 -2.85
CA SER A 23 7.67 -6.80 -1.42
C SER A 23 8.36 -8.12 -1.09
N GLU A 24 8.97 -8.19 0.08
CA GLU A 24 9.54 -9.42 0.60
C GLU A 24 8.47 -10.22 1.36
N CYS A 25 8.49 -11.53 1.19
CA CYS A 25 7.67 -12.43 1.98
C CYS A 25 8.05 -12.35 3.47
N SER A 26 7.08 -12.15 4.35
CA SER A 26 7.33 -12.01 5.79
C SER A 26 7.87 -13.29 6.47
N ARG A 27 7.92 -14.42 5.74
CA ARG A 27 8.41 -15.70 6.29
C ARG A 27 9.71 -16.16 5.65
N CYS A 28 9.82 -16.13 4.33
CA CYS A 28 11.00 -16.66 3.62
C CYS A 28 11.91 -15.57 3.05
N LEU A 29 11.48 -14.30 3.12
CA LEU A 29 12.21 -13.12 2.63
C LEU A 29 12.40 -13.09 1.10
N ASP A 30 11.81 -14.02 0.37
CA ASP A 30 11.83 -14.01 -1.09
C ASP A 30 11.03 -12.83 -1.62
N LEU A 31 11.53 -12.20 -2.68
CA LEU A 31 10.81 -11.16 -3.39
C LEU A 31 9.57 -11.74 -4.06
N MET A 32 8.47 -11.04 -3.94
CA MET A 32 7.19 -11.40 -4.55
C MET A 32 6.45 -10.15 -5.01
N ASP A 33 5.68 -10.31 -6.06
CA ASP A 33 4.78 -9.29 -6.55
C ASP A 33 3.34 -9.65 -6.19
N TYR A 34 2.57 -8.64 -5.80
CA TYR A 34 1.13 -8.78 -5.60
C TYR A 34 0.40 -7.55 -6.10
N VAL A 35 -0.88 -7.72 -6.40
CA VAL A 35 -1.72 -6.66 -6.92
C VAL A 35 -2.51 -6.04 -5.77
N VAL A 36 -2.45 -4.71 -5.69
CA VAL A 36 -3.27 -3.89 -4.79
C VAL A 36 -4.39 -3.28 -5.62
N PRO A 37 -5.63 -3.76 -5.49
CA PRO A 37 -6.78 -3.12 -6.09
C PRO A 37 -7.17 -1.89 -5.28
N ALA A 38 -7.49 -0.80 -5.95
CA ALA A 38 -8.02 0.40 -5.33
C ALA A 38 -9.20 0.96 -6.13
N GLN A 39 -10.16 1.53 -5.41
CA GLN A 39 -11.26 2.27 -5.99
C GLN A 39 -11.00 3.74 -5.75
N LEU A 40 -10.72 4.46 -6.82
CA LEU A 40 -10.55 5.91 -6.78
C LEU A 40 -11.92 6.56 -6.88
N ASP A 41 -12.21 7.51 -6.01
CA ASP A 41 -13.48 8.23 -5.95
C ASP A 41 -13.29 9.56 -5.23
N ASP A 42 -12.66 10.53 -5.93
CA ASP A 42 -12.20 11.80 -5.37
C ASP A 42 -12.61 13.00 -6.21
N GLU A 43 -12.89 14.15 -5.57
CA GLU A 43 -13.14 15.43 -6.23
C GLU A 43 -11.86 16.28 -6.23
N TYR A 44 -11.53 16.84 -7.40
CA TYR A 44 -10.40 17.72 -7.59
C TYR A 44 -10.89 19.14 -7.88
N LEU A 45 -10.40 20.10 -7.10
CA LEU A 45 -10.82 21.48 -7.16
C LEU A 45 -9.79 22.33 -7.95
N PRO A 46 -10.22 23.22 -8.86
CA PRO A 46 -9.30 24.09 -9.58
C PRO A 46 -8.78 25.22 -8.68
N TYR A 47 -7.51 25.55 -8.81
CA TYR A 47 -6.93 26.75 -8.19
C TYR A 47 -7.46 28.05 -8.77
N ILE A 48 -7.90 28.00 -10.03
CA ILE A 48 -8.39 29.16 -10.76
C ILE A 48 -9.77 28.84 -11.30
N ASP A 49 -10.74 29.70 -11.02
CA ASP A 49 -12.06 29.63 -11.61
C ASP A 49 -11.95 29.80 -13.13
N LEU A 50 -12.35 28.78 -13.86
CA LEU A 50 -12.23 28.73 -15.32
C LEU A 50 -13.08 29.77 -16.04
N ALA A 51 -14.13 30.32 -15.40
CA ALA A 51 -15.01 31.30 -15.99
C ALA A 51 -14.52 32.77 -15.73
N THR A 52 -13.94 32.99 -14.57
CA THR A 52 -13.58 34.36 -14.11
C THR A 52 -12.07 34.60 -14.10
N GLY A 53 -11.22 33.55 -14.16
CA GLY A 53 -9.79 33.61 -13.98
C GLY A 53 -9.33 34.02 -12.57
N ALA A 54 -10.25 34.10 -11.63
CA ALA A 54 -9.95 34.45 -10.25
C ALA A 54 -9.42 33.24 -9.48
N ARG A 55 -8.46 33.45 -8.57
CA ARG A 55 -8.03 32.38 -7.67
C ARG A 55 -9.18 31.98 -6.74
N VAL A 56 -9.49 30.70 -6.72
CA VAL A 56 -10.46 30.11 -5.80
C VAL A 56 -9.82 30.09 -4.40
N ARG A 57 -10.47 30.72 -3.42
CA ARG A 57 -10.05 30.59 -2.01
C ARG A 57 -10.58 29.25 -1.51
N VAL A 58 -9.66 28.36 -1.19
CA VAL A 58 -9.96 27.15 -0.43
C VAL A 58 -9.97 27.54 1.05
N ASP A 59 -11.04 27.23 1.77
CA ASP A 59 -11.12 27.52 3.20
C ASP A 59 -10.02 26.77 3.95
N GLU A 60 -9.39 27.42 4.95
CA GLU A 60 -8.24 26.88 5.69
C GLU A 60 -8.50 25.52 6.36
N HIS A 61 -9.75 25.15 6.58
CA HIS A 61 -10.14 23.84 7.10
C HIS A 61 -10.15 22.72 6.05
N GLU A 62 -10.25 23.05 4.79
CA GLU A 62 -10.15 22.11 3.65
C GLU A 62 -8.73 22.08 3.07
N ALA A 63 -7.85 23.02 3.49
CA ALA A 63 -6.50 23.17 2.93
C ALA A 63 -5.55 21.99 3.21
N GLY A 64 -5.82 21.17 4.20
CA GLY A 64 -4.99 19.99 4.50
C GLY A 64 -4.99 18.92 3.41
N ASP A 65 -6.11 18.74 2.72
CA ASP A 65 -6.28 17.80 1.60
C ASP A 65 -6.29 18.50 0.23
N ALA A 66 -6.50 19.83 0.23
CA ALA A 66 -6.70 20.60 -1.00
C ALA A 66 -5.43 20.74 -1.86
N ASP A 67 -4.25 20.64 -1.23
CA ASP A 67 -2.98 20.76 -1.96
C ASP A 67 -2.67 19.48 -2.79
N THR A 68 -3.23 18.34 -2.39
CA THR A 68 -3.07 17.05 -3.07
C THR A 68 -4.16 16.75 -4.09
N LYS A 69 -5.33 17.40 -3.97
CA LYS A 69 -6.50 17.17 -4.85
C LYS A 69 -6.88 18.44 -5.60
N SER A 70 -5.90 19.04 -6.23
CA SER A 70 -6.09 20.28 -6.97
C SER A 70 -5.81 20.11 -8.46
N ILE A 71 -6.46 20.97 -9.26
CA ILE A 71 -6.17 21.15 -10.67
C ILE A 71 -5.32 22.41 -10.76
N ASP A 72 -4.14 22.31 -11.37
CA ASP A 72 -3.19 23.42 -11.45
C ASP A 72 -3.64 24.55 -12.39
N ASP A 73 -2.81 25.59 -12.50
CA ASP A 73 -3.06 26.75 -13.37
C ASP A 73 -2.86 26.42 -14.86
N HIS A 74 -2.29 25.26 -15.18
CA HIS A 74 -2.19 24.71 -16.54
C HIS A 74 -3.37 23.81 -16.90
N HIS A 75 -4.34 23.66 -15.99
CA HIS A 75 -5.49 22.75 -16.10
C HIS A 75 -5.10 21.27 -16.14
N GLU A 76 -3.97 20.95 -15.53
CA GLU A 76 -3.51 19.57 -15.37
C GLU A 76 -3.95 19.03 -14.00
N LEU A 77 -4.32 17.75 -13.99
CA LEU A 77 -4.77 17.02 -12.83
C LEU A 77 -3.73 15.95 -12.52
N ASP A 78 -2.92 16.18 -11.48
CA ASP A 78 -1.93 15.22 -11.03
C ASP A 78 -2.56 14.23 -10.04
N LEU A 79 -2.48 12.95 -10.38
CA LEU A 79 -2.96 11.84 -9.54
C LEU A 79 -1.84 11.16 -8.77
N SER A 80 -0.60 11.60 -8.88
CA SER A 80 0.57 10.89 -8.34
C SER A 80 0.47 10.68 -6.83
N ASP A 81 0.17 11.72 -6.08
CA ASP A 81 0.06 11.66 -4.62
C ASP A 81 -1.14 10.83 -4.18
N THR A 82 -2.27 11.00 -4.86
CA THR A 82 -3.48 10.20 -4.60
C THR A 82 -3.20 8.71 -4.83
N LEU A 83 -2.58 8.36 -5.95
CA LEU A 83 -2.20 6.98 -6.26
C LEU A 83 -1.22 6.42 -5.23
N LEU A 84 -0.27 7.24 -4.77
CA LEU A 84 0.66 6.84 -3.72
C LEU A 84 -0.07 6.56 -2.40
N GLN A 85 -1.02 7.41 -2.00
CA GLN A 85 -1.84 7.21 -0.80
C GLN A 85 -2.64 5.91 -0.88
N TYR A 86 -3.35 5.66 -1.99
CA TYR A 86 -4.10 4.42 -2.19
C TYR A 86 -3.19 3.20 -2.19
N ARG A 87 -2.01 3.29 -2.81
CA ARG A 87 -1.01 2.23 -2.77
C ARG A 87 -0.56 1.93 -1.34
N MET A 88 -0.22 2.97 -0.56
CA MET A 88 0.22 2.81 0.82
C MET A 88 -0.88 2.22 1.71
N ALA A 89 -2.13 2.66 1.53
CA ALA A 89 -3.26 2.12 2.27
C ALA A 89 -3.56 0.63 1.95
N GLY A 90 -3.23 0.20 0.73
CA GLY A 90 -3.44 -1.18 0.29
C GLY A 90 -2.28 -2.14 0.54
N LEU A 91 -1.17 -1.67 1.15
CA LEU A 91 -0.04 -2.54 1.46
C LEU A 91 -0.42 -3.60 2.50
N LEU A 92 -0.07 -4.84 2.21
CA LEU A 92 -0.23 -5.94 3.18
C LEU A 92 0.77 -5.78 4.32
N LEU A 93 0.31 -5.85 5.57
CA LEU A 93 1.17 -5.78 6.76
C LEU A 93 2.13 -6.97 6.87
N ALA A 94 1.70 -8.14 6.40
CA ALA A 94 2.49 -9.37 6.42
C ALA A 94 2.28 -10.15 5.12
N PRO A 95 2.88 -9.70 3.99
CA PRO A 95 2.74 -10.37 2.71
C PRO A 95 3.38 -11.76 2.74
N LEU A 96 2.74 -12.75 2.12
CA LEU A 96 3.22 -14.12 2.02
C LEU A 96 3.30 -14.53 0.55
N CYS A 97 4.42 -15.13 0.14
CA CYS A 97 4.59 -15.63 -1.23
C CYS A 97 3.59 -16.77 -1.57
N LYS A 98 3.19 -17.53 -0.57
CA LYS A 98 2.16 -18.58 -0.63
C LYS A 98 1.55 -18.81 0.75
N VAL A 99 0.30 -19.26 0.80
CA VAL A 99 -0.45 -19.48 2.05
C VAL A 99 0.31 -20.42 2.99
N ASN A 100 0.93 -21.47 2.45
CA ASN A 100 1.68 -22.48 3.22
C ASN A 100 3.20 -22.24 3.15
N CYS A 101 3.65 -20.98 3.16
CA CYS A 101 5.07 -20.67 3.20
C CYS A 101 5.68 -21.19 4.50
N LEU A 102 6.71 -22.04 4.39
CA LEU A 102 7.40 -22.64 5.52
C LEU A 102 8.40 -21.67 6.17
N GLY A 103 8.78 -20.62 5.46
CA GLY A 103 9.71 -19.61 5.94
C GLY A 103 11.17 -20.03 5.81
N ILE A 104 12.00 -19.41 6.63
CA ILE A 104 13.44 -19.72 6.78
C ILE A 104 13.68 -20.48 8.07
N CYS A 105 14.70 -21.31 8.08
CA CYS A 105 15.17 -21.95 9.31
C CYS A 105 15.75 -20.90 10.28
N PRO A 106 15.31 -20.84 11.54
CA PRO A 106 15.79 -19.86 12.49
C PRO A 106 17.27 -20.05 12.88
N GLN A 107 17.85 -21.22 12.62
CA GLN A 107 19.24 -21.51 12.98
C GLN A 107 20.21 -21.27 11.84
N CYS A 108 19.92 -21.77 10.64
CA CYS A 108 20.84 -21.71 9.51
C CYS A 108 20.40 -20.73 8.38
N GLY A 109 19.17 -20.16 8.46
CA GLY A 109 18.68 -19.22 7.47
C GLY A 109 18.25 -19.84 6.12
N VAL A 110 18.29 -21.17 6.00
CA VAL A 110 17.89 -21.85 4.75
C VAL A 110 16.39 -21.70 4.51
N ASN A 111 16.00 -21.44 3.26
CA ASN A 111 14.60 -21.39 2.86
C ASN A 111 13.98 -22.79 2.87
N LEU A 112 13.05 -23.00 3.81
CA LEU A 112 12.37 -24.29 4.01
C LEU A 112 11.39 -24.65 2.89
N ASN A 113 11.10 -23.73 1.99
CA ASN A 113 10.27 -24.01 0.81
C ASN A 113 11.05 -24.68 -0.31
N GLU A 114 12.37 -24.56 -0.33
CA GLU A 114 13.24 -25.01 -1.42
C GLU A 114 14.00 -26.26 -1.08
N SER A 115 14.36 -26.41 0.19
CA SER A 115 15.16 -27.55 0.63
C SER A 115 14.69 -28.13 1.96
N THR A 116 14.73 -29.45 2.05
CA THR A 116 14.64 -30.17 3.32
C THR A 116 16.00 -30.11 3.99
N HIS A 117 16.02 -29.77 5.26
CA HIS A 117 17.25 -29.74 6.04
C HIS A 117 17.01 -30.30 7.42
N ASP A 118 18.07 -30.79 8.03
CA ASP A 118 18.06 -31.38 9.37
C ASP A 118 18.94 -30.52 10.27
N CYS A 119 18.31 -29.54 10.93
CA CYS A 119 18.96 -28.74 11.98
C CYS A 119 18.41 -29.21 13.32
N GLU A 120 19.27 -29.66 14.19
CA GLU A 120 18.91 -29.88 15.59
C GLU A 120 18.56 -28.53 16.22
N ALA A 121 17.33 -28.41 16.72
CA ALA A 121 16.88 -27.22 17.44
C ALA A 121 17.62 -27.16 18.78
N GLU A 122 18.60 -26.26 18.89
CA GLU A 122 19.18 -25.91 20.19
C GLU A 122 18.10 -25.25 21.05
N LEU A 123 17.69 -25.94 22.09
CA LEU A 123 16.73 -25.40 23.05
C LEU A 123 17.44 -24.38 23.95
N ASP A 124 16.90 -23.19 24.04
CA ASP A 124 17.36 -22.18 25.00
C ASP A 124 17.27 -22.79 26.42
N PRO A 125 18.38 -22.82 27.19
CA PRO A 125 18.43 -23.40 28.55
C PRO A 125 17.36 -22.86 29.49
N ARG A 126 16.86 -21.64 29.22
CA ARG A 126 15.78 -21.04 30.04
C ARG A 126 14.45 -21.78 29.91
N TRP A 127 14.24 -22.55 28.85
CA TRP A 127 13.00 -23.30 28.59
C TRP A 127 13.10 -24.80 29.01
N GLU A 128 14.23 -25.23 29.55
CA GLU A 128 14.47 -26.63 29.93
C GLU A 128 13.44 -27.13 30.96
N LYS A 129 13.09 -26.29 31.94
CA LYS A 129 12.07 -26.61 32.96
C LYS A 129 10.66 -26.75 32.35
N LEU A 130 10.33 -26.04 31.27
CA LEU A 130 9.04 -26.21 30.61
C LEU A 130 8.94 -27.51 29.82
N ARG A 131 10.05 -28.04 29.33
CA ARG A 131 10.10 -29.34 28.65
C ARG A 131 9.79 -30.50 29.59
N GLU A 132 10.15 -30.39 30.88
CA GLU A 132 9.83 -31.39 31.89
C GLU A 132 8.32 -31.52 32.18
N LEU A 133 7.57 -30.44 31.97
CA LEU A 133 6.10 -30.39 32.13
C LEU A 133 5.33 -31.04 30.97
N LEU A 134 5.99 -31.27 29.82
CA LEU A 134 5.38 -31.88 28.63
C LEU A 134 5.61 -33.40 28.50
N ARG A 135 6.14 -34.04 29.55
CA ARG A 135 6.34 -35.48 29.61
C ARG A 135 5.20 -36.20 30.31
#